data_74e3fc955aea3be5b0ff70e8d4b2aff4
#
_entry.id   74e3fc955aea3be5b0ff70e8d4b2aff4
#
_cell.length_a   1.000
_cell.length_b   1.000
_cell.length_c   1.000
_cell.angle_alpha   90.00
_cell.angle_beta   90.00
_cell.angle_gamma   90.00
#
_symmetry.space_group_name_H-M   'P 1'
#
loop_
_entity.id
_entity.type
_entity.pdbx_description
1 polymer ?
#
loop_
_entity_poly.entity_id
_entity_poly.type
_entity_poly.pdbx_seq_one_letter_code
_entity_poly.pdbx_strand_id
1 'polypeptide(L)'
;LTLIVSPTGFKHTGVFPEQAVNWAWYQEKIRASGRPIRVLNLFGYTGGATLACLAAGASVTHVDASKGMVAWARENAAASNLTDRPCRWIVDDCAKFVQREIRRGNKYDAVIMDPPSYGRGPGGEIWKLEDNVYDLITLTEQVLSDKPLFFAINSYTEGLSPAVMEYIVKMEGITGKKFGDKE
;
A
#
# COMPACT_ATOMS: atom_id res chain seq x y z
N LEU A 1 -9.00 15.71 -1.90
CA LEU A 1 -7.77 15.39 -2.62
C LEU A 1 -7.84 15.91 -4.04
N THR A 2 -6.74 16.45 -4.53
CA THR A 2 -6.54 16.85 -5.93
C THR A 2 -5.48 15.94 -6.53
N LEU A 3 -5.83 15.26 -7.62
CA LEU A 3 -4.94 14.36 -8.32
C LEU A 3 -4.70 14.89 -9.74
N ILE A 4 -3.45 14.96 -10.13
CA ILE A 4 -3.04 15.31 -11.48
C ILE A 4 -3.29 14.11 -12.38
N VAL A 5 -4.04 14.31 -13.46
CA VAL A 5 -4.26 13.29 -14.47
C VAL A 5 -3.48 13.65 -15.73
N SER A 6 -2.83 12.67 -16.33
CA SER A 6 -2.07 12.84 -17.55
C SER A 6 -2.25 11.62 -18.44
N PRO A 7 -2.50 11.78 -19.75
CA PRO A 7 -2.52 10.65 -20.66
C PRO A 7 -1.14 10.00 -20.67
N THR A 8 -1.07 8.71 -20.28
CA THR A 8 0.16 7.92 -20.42
C THR A 8 0.07 7.04 -21.65
N GLY A 9 1.24 6.67 -22.23
CA GLY A 9 1.30 5.74 -23.36
C GLY A 9 0.72 4.34 -23.08
N PHE A 10 0.39 4.03 -21.82
CA PHE A 10 -0.14 2.75 -21.36
C PHE A 10 -1.67 2.75 -21.11
N LYS A 11 -2.41 3.68 -21.72
CA LYS A 11 -3.87 3.82 -21.57
C LYS A 11 -4.35 4.13 -20.13
N HIS A 12 -3.48 4.50 -19.21
CA HIS A 12 -3.82 4.90 -17.84
C HIS A 12 -3.68 6.40 -17.70
N THR A 13 -4.57 7.02 -16.93
CA THR A 13 -4.57 8.47 -16.69
C THR A 13 -3.84 8.88 -15.40
N GLY A 14 -3.26 7.91 -14.68
CA GLY A 14 -2.60 8.15 -13.41
C GLY A 14 -3.52 8.02 -12.19
N VAL A 15 -4.81 7.74 -12.39
CA VAL A 15 -5.81 7.58 -11.32
C VAL A 15 -6.71 6.41 -11.64
N PHE A 16 -7.04 5.62 -10.62
CA PHE A 16 -8.04 4.58 -10.62
C PHE A 16 -9.22 5.04 -9.74
N PRO A 17 -10.25 5.69 -10.32
CA PRO A 17 -11.33 6.30 -9.55
C PRO A 17 -12.12 5.33 -8.69
N GLU A 18 -12.22 4.06 -9.11
CA GLU A 18 -12.87 2.98 -8.37
C GLU A 18 -12.23 2.73 -7.00
N GLN A 19 -10.98 3.08 -6.82
CA GLN A 19 -10.29 3.00 -5.53
C GLN A 19 -10.75 4.04 -4.51
N ALA A 20 -11.56 5.01 -4.90
CA ALA A 20 -12.05 6.06 -3.99
C ALA A 20 -12.83 5.48 -2.79
N VAL A 21 -13.52 4.37 -2.97
CA VAL A 21 -14.22 3.67 -1.88
C VAL A 21 -13.22 3.16 -0.83
N ASN A 22 -12.13 2.55 -1.30
CA ASN A 22 -11.06 2.07 -0.42
C ASN A 22 -10.37 3.24 0.29
N TRP A 23 -10.11 4.35 -0.42
CA TRP A 23 -9.51 5.54 0.20
C TRP A 23 -10.39 6.13 1.30
N ALA A 24 -11.70 6.18 1.09
CA ALA A 24 -12.65 6.64 2.10
C ALA A 24 -12.64 5.73 3.34
N TRP A 25 -12.59 4.42 3.13
CA TRP A 25 -12.51 3.44 4.22
C TRP A 25 -11.20 3.56 5.00
N TYR A 26 -10.03 3.73 4.33
CA TYR A 26 -8.76 3.97 5.03
C TYR A 26 -8.83 5.21 5.92
N GLN A 27 -9.40 6.30 5.39
CA GLN A 27 -9.55 7.56 6.14
C GLN A 27 -10.43 7.39 7.37
N GLU A 28 -11.55 6.70 7.22
CA GLU A 28 -12.45 6.41 8.33
C GLU A 28 -11.75 5.63 9.44
N LYS A 29 -11.10 4.51 9.10
CA LYS A 29 -10.38 3.68 10.08
C LYS A 29 -9.27 4.44 10.79
N ILE A 30 -8.48 5.23 10.06
CA ILE A 30 -7.40 6.02 10.65
C ILE A 30 -7.95 7.06 11.62
N ARG A 31 -9.01 7.80 11.25
CA ARG A 31 -9.62 8.81 12.12
C ARG A 31 -10.26 8.20 13.35
N ALA A 32 -10.96 7.08 13.19
CA ALA A 32 -11.64 6.38 14.28
C ALA A 32 -10.66 5.75 15.28
N SER A 33 -9.40 5.49 14.88
CA SER A 33 -8.42 4.83 15.76
C SER A 33 -8.02 5.64 16.99
N GLY A 34 -8.17 6.96 16.94
CA GLY A 34 -7.83 7.87 18.05
C GLY A 34 -6.35 7.89 18.46
N ARG A 35 -5.47 7.26 17.67
CA ARG A 35 -4.02 7.17 17.93
C ARG A 35 -3.19 7.48 16.68
N PRO A 36 -1.89 7.79 16.84
CA PRO A 36 -1.00 7.91 15.70
C PRO A 36 -0.91 6.60 14.92
N ILE A 37 -1.09 6.66 13.61
CA ILE A 37 -1.06 5.51 12.72
C ILE A 37 0.12 5.64 11.74
N ARG A 38 0.91 4.56 11.63
CA ARG A 38 1.97 4.40 10.64
C ARG A 38 1.51 3.46 9.55
N VAL A 39 1.42 3.96 8.32
CA VAL A 39 0.96 3.20 7.14
C VAL A 39 2.15 2.87 6.25
N LEU A 40 2.25 1.62 5.82
CA LEU A 40 3.10 1.18 4.73
C LEU A 40 2.25 0.99 3.47
N ASN A 41 2.51 1.76 2.43
CA ASN A 41 1.86 1.62 1.14
C ASN A 41 2.87 1.10 0.11
N LEU A 42 2.72 -0.16 -0.29
CA LEU A 42 3.53 -0.86 -1.28
C LEU A 42 2.86 -0.82 -2.65
N PHE A 43 3.64 -0.68 -3.72
CA PHE A 43 3.15 -0.45 -5.08
C PHE A 43 2.29 0.81 -5.13
N GLY A 44 2.81 1.87 -4.50
CA GLY A 44 2.02 3.05 -4.18
C GLY A 44 1.59 3.90 -5.38
N TYR A 45 2.13 3.61 -6.58
CA TYR A 45 1.78 4.24 -7.86
C TYR A 45 1.82 5.77 -7.75
N THR A 46 0.80 6.47 -8.24
CA THR A 46 0.68 7.94 -8.19
C THR A 46 0.19 8.50 -6.86
N GLY A 47 0.04 7.63 -5.84
CA GLY A 47 -0.12 8.03 -4.45
C GLY A 47 -1.55 8.22 -3.96
N GLY A 48 -2.60 7.82 -4.68
CA GLY A 48 -3.98 8.02 -4.24
C GLY A 48 -4.26 7.52 -2.81
N ALA A 49 -3.92 6.27 -2.50
CA ALA A 49 -4.06 5.70 -1.16
C ALA A 49 -3.15 6.41 -0.13
N THR A 50 -1.92 6.75 -0.52
CA THR A 50 -0.98 7.51 0.32
C THR A 50 -1.58 8.85 0.75
N LEU A 51 -2.09 9.62 -0.21
CA LEU A 51 -2.67 10.94 0.05
C LEU A 51 -3.92 10.83 0.94
N ALA A 52 -4.74 9.80 0.72
CA ALA A 52 -5.90 9.55 1.56
C ALA A 52 -5.50 9.33 3.03
N CYS A 53 -4.48 8.50 3.28
CA CYS A 53 -3.96 8.24 4.61
C CYS A 53 -3.34 9.50 5.25
N LEU A 54 -2.56 10.28 4.48
CA LEU A 54 -1.98 11.54 4.94
C LEU A 54 -3.05 12.57 5.32
N ALA A 55 -4.11 12.69 4.52
CA ALA A 55 -5.25 13.56 4.79
C ALA A 55 -6.04 13.15 6.05
N ALA A 56 -5.99 11.87 6.41
CA ALA A 56 -6.58 11.37 7.65
C ALA A 56 -5.68 11.53 8.89
N GLY A 57 -4.42 12.01 8.71
CA GLY A 57 -3.49 12.29 9.81
C GLY A 57 -2.47 11.18 10.08
N ALA A 58 -2.40 10.15 9.24
CA ALA A 58 -1.37 9.12 9.36
C ALA A 58 0.01 9.60 8.90
N SER A 59 1.06 8.95 9.38
CA SER A 59 2.38 8.98 8.74
C SER A 59 2.48 7.82 7.74
N VAL A 60 3.00 8.09 6.54
CA VAL A 60 3.01 7.10 5.46
C VAL A 60 4.43 6.84 4.97
N THR A 61 4.74 5.58 4.71
CA THR A 61 5.88 5.18 3.90
C THR A 61 5.33 4.68 2.57
N HIS A 62 5.54 5.47 1.53
CA HIS A 62 5.15 5.18 0.15
C HIS A 62 6.33 4.53 -0.58
N VAL A 63 6.11 3.35 -1.12
CA VAL A 63 7.14 2.57 -1.83
C VAL A 63 6.62 2.20 -3.22
N ASP A 64 7.40 2.54 -4.24
CA ASP A 64 7.18 2.10 -5.61
C ASP A 64 8.51 1.93 -6.34
N ALA A 65 8.62 0.96 -7.22
CA ALA A 65 9.84 0.72 -7.97
C ALA A 65 10.09 1.77 -9.06
N SER A 66 9.05 2.46 -9.50
CA SER A 66 9.13 3.47 -10.55
C SER A 66 9.43 4.85 -9.98
N LYS A 67 10.62 5.38 -10.29
CA LYS A 67 10.99 6.76 -9.93
C LYS A 67 9.99 7.79 -10.45
N GLY A 68 9.45 7.59 -11.66
CA GLY A 68 8.45 8.47 -12.26
C GLY A 68 7.14 8.48 -11.49
N MET A 69 6.67 7.31 -11.02
CA MET A 69 5.45 7.21 -10.22
C MET A 69 5.62 7.87 -8.85
N VAL A 70 6.76 7.66 -8.18
CA VAL A 70 7.04 8.33 -6.91
C VAL A 70 7.14 9.85 -7.07
N ALA A 71 7.72 10.34 -8.16
CA ALA A 71 7.74 11.78 -8.46
C ALA A 71 6.32 12.33 -8.65
N TRP A 72 5.50 11.65 -9.44
CA TRP A 72 4.09 12.01 -9.66
C TRP A 72 3.27 11.98 -8.36
N ALA A 73 3.50 10.99 -7.51
CA ALA A 73 2.86 10.94 -6.19
C ALA A 73 3.20 12.17 -5.32
N ARG A 74 4.44 12.66 -5.39
CA ARG A 74 4.84 13.91 -4.72
C ARG A 74 4.16 15.14 -5.31
N GLU A 75 4.01 15.21 -6.63
CA GLU A 75 3.27 16.28 -7.30
C GLU A 75 1.80 16.27 -6.87
N ASN A 76 1.19 15.10 -6.78
CA ASN A 76 -0.16 14.93 -6.25
C ASN A 76 -0.28 15.35 -4.78
N ALA A 77 0.75 15.09 -3.96
CA ALA A 77 0.79 15.58 -2.59
C ALA A 77 0.82 17.10 -2.53
N ALA A 78 1.60 17.73 -3.41
CA ALA A 78 1.64 19.19 -3.51
C ALA A 78 0.30 19.77 -3.99
N ALA A 79 -0.31 19.19 -5.02
CA ALA A 79 -1.61 19.60 -5.54
C ALA A 79 -2.74 19.44 -4.50
N SER A 80 -2.57 18.50 -3.56
CA SER A 80 -3.53 18.25 -2.46
C SER A 80 -3.21 19.03 -1.16
N ASN A 81 -2.22 19.92 -1.16
CA ASN A 81 -1.73 20.65 0.03
C ASN A 81 -1.31 19.72 1.18
N LEU A 82 -0.64 18.62 0.86
CA LEU A 82 -0.19 17.59 1.82
C LEU A 82 1.34 17.48 1.91
N THR A 83 2.08 18.44 1.37
CA THR A 83 3.56 18.41 1.31
C THR A 83 4.20 18.35 2.70
N ASP A 84 3.58 19.03 3.69
CA ASP A 84 4.09 19.09 5.07
C ASP A 84 3.67 17.88 5.92
N ARG A 85 2.92 16.94 5.35
CA ARG A 85 2.52 15.72 6.04
C ARG A 85 3.66 14.70 6.08
N PRO A 86 3.77 13.92 7.16
CA PRO A 86 4.88 12.99 7.34
C PRO A 86 4.80 11.81 6.35
N CYS A 87 5.51 11.94 5.23
CA CYS A 87 5.62 10.89 4.22
C CYS A 87 7.07 10.59 3.86
N ARG A 88 7.42 9.31 3.88
CA ARG A 88 8.68 8.79 3.33
C ARG A 88 8.41 8.30 1.91
N TRP A 89 9.00 8.97 0.93
CA TRP A 89 8.90 8.63 -0.48
C TRP A 89 10.08 7.76 -0.90
N ILE A 90 9.85 6.52 -1.24
CA ILE A 90 10.87 5.51 -1.48
C ILE A 90 10.75 4.97 -2.90
N VAL A 91 11.82 5.05 -3.67
CA VAL A 91 11.96 4.38 -4.97
C VAL A 91 12.73 3.08 -4.73
N ASP A 92 12.03 1.95 -4.74
CA ASP A 92 12.63 0.66 -4.43
C ASP A 92 11.72 -0.51 -4.81
N ASP A 93 12.31 -1.71 -4.94
CA ASP A 93 11.56 -2.96 -4.96
C ASP A 93 10.86 -3.18 -3.61
N CYS A 94 9.55 -3.45 -3.65
CA CYS A 94 8.73 -3.56 -2.46
C CYS A 94 9.18 -4.69 -1.52
N ALA A 95 9.48 -5.87 -2.05
CA ALA A 95 9.92 -7.00 -1.23
C ALA A 95 11.27 -6.72 -0.58
N LYS A 96 12.24 -6.19 -1.33
CA LYS A 96 13.56 -5.79 -0.82
C LYS A 96 13.43 -4.69 0.25
N PHE A 97 12.52 -3.75 0.05
CA PHE A 97 12.25 -2.71 1.05
C PHE A 97 11.73 -3.33 2.35
N VAL A 98 10.72 -4.20 2.28
CA VAL A 98 10.15 -4.87 3.46
C VAL A 98 11.21 -5.69 4.20
N GLN A 99 12.05 -6.44 3.50
CA GLN A 99 13.17 -7.18 4.10
C GLN A 99 14.12 -6.27 4.89
N ARG A 100 14.37 -5.05 4.40
CA ARG A 100 15.20 -4.08 5.13
C ARG A 100 14.50 -3.52 6.35
N GLU A 101 13.19 -3.25 6.27
CA GLU A 101 12.40 -2.78 7.42
C GLU A 101 12.31 -3.84 8.51
N ILE A 102 12.20 -5.14 8.16
CA ILE A 102 12.28 -6.26 9.11
C ILE A 102 13.62 -6.23 9.86
N ARG A 103 14.74 -6.15 9.13
CA ARG A 103 16.10 -6.09 9.75
C ARG A 103 16.30 -4.87 10.63
N ARG A 104 15.61 -3.76 10.36
CA ARG A 104 15.64 -2.52 11.15
C ARG A 104 14.68 -2.56 12.35
N GLY A 105 13.84 -3.58 12.47
CA GLY A 105 12.83 -3.66 13.50
C GLY A 105 11.69 -2.64 13.34
N ASN A 106 11.52 -2.05 12.16
CA ASN A 106 10.44 -1.10 11.91
C ASN A 106 9.09 -1.81 11.83
N LYS A 107 8.07 -1.19 12.43
CA LYS A 107 6.70 -1.71 12.46
C LYS A 107 5.72 -0.67 11.95
N TYR A 108 4.62 -1.17 11.39
CA TYR A 108 3.54 -0.38 10.79
C TYR A 108 2.19 -0.83 11.34
N ASP A 109 1.30 0.12 11.55
CA ASP A 109 -0.04 -0.15 12.07
C ASP A 109 -1.01 -0.54 10.96
N ALA A 110 -0.73 -0.13 9.74
CA ALA A 110 -1.52 -0.51 8.58
C ALA A 110 -0.62 -0.78 7.37
N VAL A 111 -1.04 -1.75 6.56
CA VAL A 111 -0.40 -2.07 5.29
C VAL A 111 -1.43 -1.98 4.19
N ILE A 112 -1.06 -1.33 3.10
CA ILE A 112 -1.80 -1.28 1.84
C ILE A 112 -0.87 -1.81 0.76
N MET A 113 -1.35 -2.71 -0.10
CA MET A 113 -0.62 -3.16 -1.27
C MET A 113 -1.54 -3.35 -2.47
N ASP A 114 -1.06 -2.91 -3.61
CA ASP A 114 -1.73 -3.03 -4.91
C ASP A 114 -0.76 -3.62 -5.94
N PRO A 115 -0.33 -4.88 -5.73
CA PRO A 115 0.68 -5.50 -6.56
C PRO A 115 0.17 -5.71 -7.99
N PRO A 116 1.02 -5.47 -9.01
CA PRO A 116 0.64 -5.74 -10.40
C PRO A 116 0.41 -7.23 -10.62
N SER A 117 -0.56 -7.57 -11.47
CA SER A 117 -0.81 -8.97 -11.87
C SER A 117 0.40 -9.59 -12.56
N TYR A 118 1.14 -8.78 -13.34
CA TYR A 118 2.34 -9.17 -14.07
C TYR A 118 3.35 -8.02 -14.08
N GLY A 119 4.64 -8.34 -13.99
CA GLY A 119 5.71 -7.37 -14.09
C GLY A 119 7.04 -8.02 -14.47
N ARG A 120 8.04 -7.18 -14.79
CA ARG A 120 9.43 -7.60 -14.98
C ARG A 120 10.32 -6.77 -14.07
N GLY A 121 11.16 -7.44 -13.30
CA GLY A 121 12.19 -6.80 -12.49
C GLY A 121 13.35 -6.27 -13.33
N PRO A 122 14.23 -5.44 -12.76
CA PRO A 122 15.37 -4.86 -13.45
C PRO A 122 16.36 -5.89 -14.00
N GLY A 123 16.43 -7.09 -13.41
CA GLY A 123 17.26 -8.21 -13.84
C GLY A 123 16.57 -9.15 -14.82
N GLY A 124 15.35 -8.82 -15.29
CA GLY A 124 14.57 -9.65 -16.20
C GLY A 124 13.70 -10.70 -15.50
N GLU A 125 13.65 -10.70 -14.16
CA GLU A 125 12.83 -11.61 -13.35
C GLU A 125 11.36 -11.37 -13.70
N ILE A 126 10.62 -12.46 -13.86
CA ILE A 126 9.18 -12.40 -14.11
C ILE A 126 8.46 -12.38 -12.75
N TRP A 127 7.67 -11.34 -12.55
CA TRP A 127 6.71 -11.25 -11.46
C TRP A 127 5.34 -11.67 -11.96
N LYS A 128 4.73 -12.64 -11.29
CA LYS A 128 3.30 -12.97 -11.42
C LYS A 128 2.70 -12.98 -10.04
N LEU A 129 1.59 -12.28 -9.86
CA LEU A 129 0.94 -12.18 -8.55
C LEU A 129 0.54 -13.55 -8.00
N GLU A 130 -0.01 -14.41 -8.85
CA GLU A 130 -0.44 -15.78 -8.51
C GLU A 130 0.68 -16.61 -7.87
N ASP A 131 1.90 -16.45 -8.38
CA ASP A 131 3.07 -17.22 -7.92
C ASP A 131 3.73 -16.61 -6.67
N ASN A 132 3.54 -15.30 -6.43
CA ASN A 132 4.34 -14.55 -5.45
C ASN A 132 3.51 -13.91 -4.33
N VAL A 133 2.18 -13.93 -4.41
CA VAL A 133 1.32 -13.23 -3.44
C VAL A 133 1.47 -13.80 -2.03
N TYR A 134 1.59 -15.11 -1.92
CA TYR A 134 1.77 -15.79 -0.64
C TYR A 134 3.04 -15.31 0.07
N ASP A 135 4.17 -15.37 -0.62
CA ASP A 135 5.46 -14.94 -0.09
C ASP A 135 5.47 -13.45 0.26
N LEU A 136 4.80 -12.63 -0.55
CA LEU A 136 4.68 -11.20 -0.29
C LEU A 136 3.87 -10.90 0.98
N ILE A 137 2.76 -11.60 1.19
CA ILE A 137 1.92 -11.47 2.40
C ILE A 137 2.71 -11.92 3.63
N THR A 138 3.31 -13.12 3.59
CA THR A 138 4.13 -13.67 4.67
C THR A 138 5.29 -12.74 5.06
N LEU A 139 5.94 -12.17 4.05
CA LEU A 139 7.03 -11.22 4.27
C LEU A 139 6.51 -9.95 4.95
N THR A 140 5.39 -9.42 4.47
CA THR A 140 4.85 -8.13 4.91
C THR A 140 4.19 -8.22 6.28
N GLU A 141 3.67 -9.38 6.68
CA GLU A 141 3.14 -9.61 8.02
C GLU A 141 4.18 -9.30 9.11
N GLN A 142 5.45 -9.61 8.84
CA GLN A 142 6.54 -9.42 9.79
C GLN A 142 6.81 -7.95 10.15
N VAL A 143 6.33 -7.00 9.38
CA VAL A 143 6.43 -5.56 9.70
C VAL A 143 5.16 -4.98 10.31
N LEU A 144 4.11 -5.78 10.55
CA LEU A 144 2.94 -5.32 11.30
C LEU A 144 3.29 -5.09 12.77
N SER A 145 2.70 -4.05 13.35
CA SER A 145 2.76 -3.78 14.79
C SER A 145 1.95 -4.82 15.58
N ASP A 146 2.08 -4.82 16.90
CA ASP A 146 1.34 -5.75 17.77
C ASP A 146 -0.18 -5.46 17.78
N LYS A 147 -0.56 -4.22 17.44
CA LYS A 147 -1.96 -3.79 17.33
C LYS A 147 -2.20 -3.16 15.95
N PRO A 148 -2.20 -3.97 14.88
CA PRO A 148 -2.42 -3.43 13.55
C PRO A 148 -3.86 -2.93 13.40
N LEU A 149 -4.02 -1.88 12.61
CA LEU A 149 -5.33 -1.28 12.34
C LEU A 149 -6.03 -1.98 11.18
N PHE A 150 -5.30 -2.20 10.07
CA PHE A 150 -5.79 -2.95 8.93
C PHE A 150 -4.63 -3.46 8.04
N PHE A 151 -4.98 -4.47 7.23
CA PHE A 151 -4.17 -4.98 6.15
C PHE A 151 -5.05 -5.03 4.90
N ALA A 152 -4.70 -4.28 3.86
CA ALA A 152 -5.46 -4.19 2.63
C ALA A 152 -4.59 -4.63 1.45
N ILE A 153 -5.13 -5.52 0.63
CA ILE A 153 -4.52 -5.93 -0.62
C ILE A 153 -5.55 -5.87 -1.74
N ASN A 154 -5.20 -5.20 -2.83
CA ASN A 154 -5.99 -5.17 -4.05
C ASN A 154 -5.47 -6.21 -5.04
N SER A 155 -6.35 -6.83 -5.78
CA SER A 155 -6.00 -7.75 -6.86
C SER A 155 -6.95 -7.55 -8.03
N TYR A 156 -6.39 -7.43 -9.22
CA TYR A 156 -7.12 -7.38 -10.49
C TYR A 156 -6.89 -8.65 -11.32
N THR A 157 -6.39 -9.72 -10.70
CA THR A 157 -6.02 -10.96 -11.38
C THR A 157 -7.20 -11.93 -11.36
N GLU A 158 -7.63 -12.43 -12.53
CA GLU A 158 -8.78 -13.34 -12.65
C GLU A 158 -8.63 -14.65 -11.84
N GLY A 159 -7.40 -15.13 -11.63
CA GLY A 159 -7.11 -16.35 -10.85
C GLY A 159 -7.16 -16.18 -9.32
N LEU A 160 -7.20 -14.95 -8.81
CA LEU A 160 -7.19 -14.64 -7.38
C LEU A 160 -8.49 -13.97 -6.95
N SER A 161 -9.51 -14.78 -6.65
CA SER A 161 -10.75 -14.23 -6.11
C SER A 161 -10.55 -13.62 -4.71
N PRO A 162 -11.41 -12.69 -4.28
CA PRO A 162 -11.38 -12.15 -2.91
C PRO A 162 -11.37 -13.24 -1.82
N ALA A 163 -12.09 -14.35 -2.05
CA ALA A 163 -12.13 -15.47 -1.11
C ALA A 163 -10.78 -16.20 -1.00
N VAL A 164 -10.05 -16.35 -2.12
CA VAL A 164 -8.69 -16.94 -2.12
C VAL A 164 -7.73 -16.02 -1.38
N MET A 165 -7.80 -14.71 -1.63
CA MET A 165 -6.96 -13.72 -0.94
C MET A 165 -7.23 -13.70 0.56
N GLU A 166 -8.50 -13.73 0.97
CA GLU A 166 -8.89 -13.80 2.36
C GLU A 166 -8.37 -15.09 3.03
N TYR A 167 -8.44 -16.22 2.31
CA TYR A 167 -7.91 -17.50 2.82
C TYR A 167 -6.39 -17.44 3.04
N ILE A 168 -5.63 -16.89 2.09
CA ILE A 168 -4.17 -16.73 2.23
C ILE A 168 -3.84 -15.85 3.44
N VAL A 169 -4.52 -14.72 3.58
CA VAL A 169 -4.34 -13.79 4.72
C VAL A 169 -4.65 -14.49 6.05
N LYS A 170 -5.68 -15.35 6.08
CA LYS A 170 -6.04 -16.13 7.28
C LYS A 170 -4.99 -17.18 7.61
N MET A 171 -4.45 -17.89 6.62
CA MET A 171 -3.44 -18.92 6.84
C MET A 171 -2.15 -18.37 7.45
N GLU A 172 -1.75 -17.16 7.06
CA GLU A 172 -0.56 -16.50 7.58
C GLU A 172 -0.73 -15.94 9.02
N GLY A 173 -1.85 -16.19 9.67
CA GLY A 173 -2.07 -15.74 11.04
C GLY A 173 -2.32 -14.24 11.18
N ILE A 174 -2.41 -13.50 10.08
CA ILE A 174 -2.73 -12.06 10.10
C ILE A 174 -4.07 -11.84 10.79
N THR A 175 -5.05 -12.72 10.56
CA THR A 175 -6.34 -12.68 11.24
C THR A 175 -6.30 -13.10 12.71
N GLY A 176 -5.22 -13.73 13.17
CA GLY A 176 -4.96 -14.01 14.59
C GLY A 176 -4.53 -12.76 15.36
N LYS A 177 -4.06 -11.72 14.66
CA LYS A 177 -3.79 -10.41 15.26
C LYS A 177 -5.11 -9.67 15.44
N LYS A 178 -5.29 -9.02 16.59
CA LYS A 178 -6.48 -8.19 16.84
C LYS A 178 -6.34 -6.91 16.05
N PHE A 179 -7.10 -6.77 14.97
CA PHE A 179 -7.19 -5.55 14.17
C PHE A 179 -8.19 -4.58 14.78
N GLY A 180 -7.77 -3.33 14.90
CA GLY A 180 -8.60 -2.26 15.47
C GLY A 180 -8.84 -2.41 16.96
N ASP A 181 -9.45 -1.39 17.55
CA ASP A 181 -10.08 -1.52 18.86
C ASP A 181 -11.43 -2.21 18.65
N LYS A 182 -11.75 -3.17 19.50
CA LYS A 182 -13.05 -3.85 19.45
C LYS A 182 -14.16 -2.79 19.56
N GLU A 183 -15.12 -2.87 18.67
CA GLU A 183 -16.47 -2.40 18.97
C GLU A 183 -17.04 -3.15 20.17
#